data_cbe28460d96a4e3e917f79a868d34c64
#
_entry.id   cbe28460d96a4e3e917f79a868d34c64
#
_cell.length_a   1.000
_cell.length_b   1.000
_cell.length_c   1.000
_cell.angle_alpha   90.00
_cell.angle_beta   90.00
_cell.angle_gamma   90.00
#
_symmetry.space_group_name_H-M   'P 1'
#
loop_
_entity.id
_entity.type
_entity.pdbx_description
1 polymer ?
#
loop_
_entity_poly.entity_id
_entity_poly.type
_entity_poly.pdbx_seq_one_letter_code
_entity_poly.pdbx_strand_id
1 'polypeptide(L)'
;MSEENRKENEILESYRLRNQRPKDDPSFLAEIWDFIKSITISIIIVFLLTTFIVKPIRVDGSSMYPTLQDKQIGFSNIISLKVGGANRFDVVIVYVPQQDEYLVKRVIGLPGETVSYRKDQLYINGFPMEETFFDQDYVAEVKSKIKGNFTTDFADFVLAEDEYFLMGDNRPFSSDSRRFGPFKLKHLISKDAYIIFPLDQIHFIIQ
;
A
#
# COMPACT_ATOMS: atom_id res chain seq x y z
N MET A 1 -4.47 50.82 -61.58
CA MET A 1 -3.74 50.10 -60.60
C MET A 1 -2.28 50.47 -60.82
N SER A 2 -1.70 51.23 -59.88
CA SER A 2 -0.36 51.82 -60.09
C SER A 2 0.70 50.75 -59.99
N GLU A 3 1.82 50.93 -60.69
CA GLU A 3 2.98 50.05 -60.65
C GLU A 3 3.48 49.85 -59.20
N GLU A 4 3.24 50.80 -58.34
CA GLU A 4 3.60 50.78 -56.91
C GLU A 4 2.83 49.69 -56.12
N ASN A 5 1.51 49.57 -56.32
CA ASN A 5 0.67 48.52 -55.73
C ASN A 5 1.01 47.13 -56.22
N ARG A 6 1.60 47.00 -57.40
CA ARG A 6 2.03 45.71 -57.94
C ARG A 6 3.32 45.25 -57.28
N LYS A 7 4.27 46.15 -57.06
CA LYS A 7 5.54 45.84 -56.36
C LYS A 7 5.30 45.54 -54.91
N GLU A 8 4.40 46.21 -54.23
CA GLU A 8 4.05 45.94 -52.82
C GLU A 8 3.41 44.57 -52.64
N ASN A 9 2.54 44.15 -53.54
CA ASN A 9 1.94 42.82 -53.53
C ASN A 9 2.97 41.70 -53.81
N GLU A 10 3.91 41.92 -54.76
CA GLU A 10 5.00 40.95 -55.00
C GLU A 10 5.93 40.81 -53.81
N ILE A 11 6.22 41.88 -53.11
CA ILE A 11 7.01 41.84 -51.86
C ILE A 11 6.27 41.09 -50.77
N LEU A 12 4.99 41.35 -50.55
CA LEU A 12 4.17 40.68 -49.57
C LEU A 12 4.00 39.19 -49.86
N GLU A 13 3.86 38.79 -51.12
CA GLU A 13 3.82 37.40 -51.53
C GLU A 13 5.16 36.71 -51.29
N SER A 14 6.27 37.38 -51.62
CA SER A 14 7.62 36.84 -51.34
C SER A 14 7.88 36.62 -49.86
N TYR A 15 7.41 37.54 -48.99
CA TYR A 15 7.45 37.38 -47.53
C TYR A 15 6.55 36.25 -47.03
N ARG A 16 5.37 36.06 -47.59
CA ARG A 16 4.45 34.96 -47.28
C ARG A 16 5.08 33.61 -47.67
N LEU A 17 5.64 33.49 -48.82
CA LEU A 17 6.30 32.28 -49.31
C LEU A 17 7.57 31.96 -48.52
N ARG A 18 8.34 32.97 -48.11
CA ARG A 18 9.56 32.79 -47.29
C ARG A 18 9.24 32.36 -45.86
N ASN A 19 8.09 32.79 -45.31
CA ASN A 19 7.66 32.42 -43.95
C ASN A 19 6.77 31.18 -43.88
N GLN A 20 6.39 30.60 -45.00
CA GLN A 20 5.87 29.24 -45.06
C GLN A 20 7.07 28.27 -44.94
N ARG A 21 7.63 28.16 -43.74
CA ARG A 21 8.47 26.99 -43.46
C ARG A 21 7.58 25.77 -43.66
N PRO A 22 7.99 24.79 -44.49
CA PRO A 22 7.30 23.52 -44.47
C PRO A 22 7.29 23.08 -43.00
N LYS A 23 6.14 22.75 -42.45
CA LYS A 23 6.07 21.93 -41.26
C LYS A 23 6.73 20.65 -41.72
N ASP A 24 7.98 20.45 -41.28
CA ASP A 24 8.62 19.16 -41.40
C ASP A 24 7.71 18.20 -40.61
N ASP A 25 6.79 17.55 -41.32
CA ASP A 25 6.01 16.46 -40.72
C ASP A 25 7.03 15.43 -40.26
N PRO A 26 7.00 15.07 -38.98
CA PRO A 26 7.97 14.10 -38.47
C PRO A 26 7.90 12.85 -39.34
N SER A 27 9.05 12.37 -39.79
CA SER A 27 9.07 11.14 -40.57
C SER A 27 8.39 10.03 -39.79
N PHE A 28 7.67 9.13 -40.43
CA PHE A 28 7.02 7.96 -39.78
C PHE A 28 7.95 7.21 -38.80
N LEU A 29 9.24 7.16 -39.13
CA LEU A 29 10.25 6.58 -38.25
C LEU A 29 10.50 7.42 -36.97
N ALA A 30 10.40 8.74 -37.05
CA ALA A 30 10.54 9.61 -35.90
C ALA A 30 9.33 9.46 -34.97
N GLU A 31 8.12 9.33 -35.48
CA GLU A 31 6.90 9.07 -34.69
C GLU A 31 6.97 7.72 -33.96
N ILE A 32 7.43 6.66 -34.66
CA ILE A 32 7.67 5.35 -34.04
C ILE A 32 8.71 5.46 -32.94
N TRP A 33 9.79 6.19 -33.19
CA TRP A 33 10.83 6.37 -32.19
C TRP A 33 10.37 7.10 -30.93
N ASP A 34 9.56 8.16 -31.10
CA ASP A 34 8.96 8.89 -29.99
C ASP A 34 7.96 8.04 -29.21
N PHE A 35 7.19 7.20 -29.89
CA PHE A 35 6.29 6.23 -29.27
C PHE A 35 7.05 5.19 -28.42
N ILE A 36 8.13 4.63 -28.99
CA ILE A 36 8.98 3.67 -28.27
C ILE A 36 9.61 4.31 -27.02
N LYS A 37 10.14 5.55 -27.15
CA LYS A 37 10.68 6.30 -26.00
C LYS A 37 9.63 6.50 -24.93
N SER A 38 8.42 6.91 -25.29
CA SER A 38 7.32 7.12 -24.36
C SER A 38 6.97 5.85 -23.60
N ILE A 39 6.84 4.72 -24.29
CA ILE A 39 6.60 3.42 -23.65
C ILE A 39 7.74 3.04 -22.71
N THR A 40 8.98 3.19 -23.16
CA THR A 40 10.16 2.84 -22.35
C THR A 40 10.21 3.68 -21.08
N ILE A 41 9.99 4.99 -21.17
CA ILE A 41 9.95 5.89 -20.02
C ILE A 41 8.81 5.49 -19.07
N SER A 42 7.62 5.18 -19.60
CA SER A 42 6.47 4.74 -18.80
C SER A 42 6.77 3.44 -18.03
N ILE A 43 7.39 2.47 -18.69
CA ILE A 43 7.81 1.21 -18.05
C ILE A 43 8.82 1.47 -16.93
N ILE A 44 9.81 2.33 -17.16
CA ILE A 44 10.82 2.70 -16.16
C ILE A 44 10.14 3.37 -14.95
N ILE A 45 9.23 4.32 -15.19
CA ILE A 45 8.49 5.00 -14.11
C ILE A 45 7.68 3.99 -13.29
N VAL A 46 6.90 3.13 -13.94
CA VAL A 46 6.10 2.11 -13.23
C VAL A 46 7.01 1.17 -12.43
N PHE A 47 8.13 0.73 -13.03
CA PHE A 47 9.10 -0.12 -12.34
C PHE A 47 9.68 0.55 -11.09
N LEU A 48 10.06 1.83 -11.18
CA LEU A 48 10.59 2.59 -10.04
C LEU A 48 9.51 2.77 -8.95
N LEU A 49 8.29 3.12 -9.34
CA LEU A 49 7.17 3.29 -8.40
C LEU A 49 6.89 1.99 -7.63
N THR A 50 6.75 0.87 -8.35
CA THR A 50 6.40 -0.42 -7.73
C THR A 50 7.55 -1.06 -6.95
N THR A 51 8.79 -0.69 -7.26
CA THR A 51 9.97 -1.22 -6.55
C THR A 51 10.27 -0.44 -5.28
N PHE A 52 10.12 0.89 -5.31
CA PHE A 52 10.62 1.76 -4.24
C PHE A 52 9.52 2.47 -3.44
N ILE A 53 8.35 2.69 -4.02
CA ILE A 53 7.30 3.52 -3.42
C ILE A 53 6.12 2.71 -2.93
N VAL A 54 5.52 1.89 -3.81
CA VAL A 54 4.31 1.13 -3.50
C VAL A 54 4.47 -0.34 -3.81
N LYS A 55 3.89 -1.20 -2.97
CA LYS A 55 3.79 -2.64 -3.19
C LYS A 55 2.36 -2.98 -3.59
N PRO A 56 2.10 -3.53 -4.78
CA PRO A 56 0.78 -4.06 -5.09
C PRO A 56 0.49 -5.25 -4.18
N ILE A 57 -0.74 -5.30 -3.69
CA ILE A 57 -1.22 -6.36 -2.78
C ILE A 57 -2.50 -6.97 -3.30
N ARG A 58 -2.65 -8.25 -3.03
CA ARG A 58 -3.91 -8.97 -3.09
C ARG A 58 -4.14 -9.60 -1.74
N VAL A 59 -5.31 -9.36 -1.17
CA VAL A 59 -5.70 -9.95 0.10
C VAL A 59 -6.18 -11.38 -0.18
N ASP A 60 -5.48 -12.36 0.38
CA ASP A 60 -5.89 -13.76 0.33
C ASP A 60 -6.18 -14.25 1.74
N GLY A 61 -7.44 -14.68 1.95
CA GLY A 61 -7.94 -15.15 3.23
C GLY A 61 -8.65 -14.10 4.08
N SER A 62 -9.07 -14.51 5.26
CA SER A 62 -9.96 -13.75 6.14
C SER A 62 -9.30 -13.26 7.43
N SER A 63 -7.97 -13.36 7.57
CA SER A 63 -7.28 -13.06 8.83
C SER A 63 -7.36 -11.60 9.26
N MET A 64 -7.67 -10.68 8.34
CA MET A 64 -7.84 -9.24 8.59
C MET A 64 -9.30 -8.79 8.49
N TYR A 65 -10.25 -9.73 8.35
CA TYR A 65 -11.68 -9.39 8.36
C TYR A 65 -12.12 -8.81 9.72
N PRO A 66 -12.99 -7.81 9.76
CA PRO A 66 -13.69 -7.15 8.67
C PRO A 66 -12.90 -6.02 7.99
N THR A 67 -11.76 -5.61 8.52
CA THR A 67 -10.93 -4.49 8.03
C THR A 67 -10.50 -4.68 6.57
N LEU A 68 -10.07 -5.90 6.22
CA LEU A 68 -9.76 -6.31 4.85
C LEU A 68 -10.52 -7.58 4.51
N GLN A 69 -11.04 -7.64 3.30
CA GLN A 69 -11.82 -8.78 2.80
C GLN A 69 -11.02 -9.59 1.78
N ASP A 70 -11.33 -10.89 1.70
CA ASP A 70 -10.71 -11.79 0.73
C ASP A 70 -10.89 -11.29 -0.71
N LYS A 71 -9.83 -11.43 -1.52
CA LYS A 71 -9.76 -11.01 -2.93
C LYS A 71 -9.70 -9.50 -3.18
N GLN A 72 -9.70 -8.67 -2.17
CA GLN A 72 -9.41 -7.24 -2.36
C GLN A 72 -8.02 -7.05 -2.97
N ILE A 73 -7.92 -6.03 -3.84
CA ILE A 73 -6.66 -5.65 -4.50
C ILE A 73 -6.38 -4.18 -4.16
N GLY A 74 -5.12 -3.90 -3.91
CA GLY A 74 -4.69 -2.56 -3.53
C GLY A 74 -3.19 -2.36 -3.61
N PHE A 75 -2.75 -1.33 -2.92
CA PHE A 75 -1.34 -0.98 -2.77
C PHE A 75 -1.01 -0.70 -1.31
N SER A 76 0.24 -0.92 -0.93
CA SER A 76 0.78 -0.51 0.36
C SER A 76 2.06 0.30 0.19
N ASN A 77 2.41 1.11 1.19
CA ASN A 77 3.44 2.11 1.11
C ASN A 77 4.78 1.58 1.67
N ILE A 78 5.78 1.46 0.81
CA ILE A 78 7.13 1.03 1.19
C ILE A 78 7.89 2.17 1.87
N ILE A 79 7.78 3.40 1.34
CA ILE A 79 8.52 4.56 1.84
C ILE A 79 8.08 4.92 3.25
N SER A 80 6.76 4.93 3.51
CA SER A 80 6.21 5.23 4.83
C SER A 80 6.81 4.33 5.92
N LEU A 81 6.95 3.04 5.63
CA LEU A 81 7.61 2.11 6.54
C LEU A 81 9.12 2.41 6.71
N LYS A 82 9.84 2.67 5.61
CA LYS A 82 11.30 2.88 5.65
C LYS A 82 11.70 4.17 6.37
N VAL A 83 10.90 5.21 6.25
CA VAL A 83 11.20 6.54 6.82
C VAL A 83 10.65 6.68 8.24
N GLY A 84 9.41 6.24 8.46
CA GLY A 84 8.69 6.44 9.73
C GLY A 84 8.64 5.20 10.63
N GLY A 85 9.14 4.03 10.17
CA GLY A 85 8.94 2.78 10.88
C GLY A 85 7.46 2.34 10.90
N ALA A 86 7.16 1.34 11.70
CA ALA A 86 5.79 0.90 11.95
C ALA A 86 5.34 1.39 13.32
N ASN A 87 4.17 2.03 13.36
CA ASN A 87 3.53 2.50 14.58
C ASN A 87 2.55 1.44 15.11
N ARG A 88 2.12 1.59 16.37
CA ARG A 88 1.08 0.75 16.92
C ARG A 88 -0.20 0.90 16.10
N PHE A 89 -0.82 -0.24 15.82
CA PHE A 89 -2.03 -0.41 15.03
C PHE A 89 -1.89 -0.16 13.52
N ASP A 90 -0.72 0.19 13.01
CA ASP A 90 -0.48 0.18 11.55
C ASP A 90 -0.78 -1.20 10.97
N VAL A 91 -1.40 -1.22 9.79
CA VAL A 91 -1.55 -2.45 8.99
C VAL A 91 -0.31 -2.60 8.13
N VAL A 92 0.39 -3.72 8.28
CA VAL A 92 1.66 -4.00 7.62
C VAL A 92 1.60 -5.26 6.78
N ILE A 93 2.41 -5.29 5.71
CA ILE A 93 2.74 -6.51 5.00
C ILE A 93 4.01 -7.07 5.59
N VAL A 94 3.97 -8.32 6.00
CA VAL A 94 5.09 -9.04 6.61
C VAL A 94 5.41 -10.30 5.81
N TYR A 95 6.69 -10.54 5.57
CA TYR A 95 7.19 -11.81 5.03
C TYR A 95 7.40 -12.82 6.15
N VAL A 96 6.89 -14.02 5.98
CA VAL A 96 7.01 -15.14 6.92
C VAL A 96 8.02 -16.16 6.37
N PRO A 97 9.29 -16.13 6.78
CA PRO A 97 10.33 -17.01 6.21
C PRO A 97 10.01 -18.49 6.34
N GLN A 98 9.30 -18.91 7.41
CA GLN A 98 8.96 -20.29 7.67
C GLN A 98 7.95 -20.88 6.67
N GLN A 99 7.19 -20.02 5.98
CA GLN A 99 6.13 -20.42 5.05
C GLN A 99 6.41 -19.94 3.61
N ASP A 100 7.43 -19.09 3.43
CA ASP A 100 7.72 -18.40 2.16
C ASP A 100 6.52 -17.62 1.63
N GLU A 101 5.78 -16.96 2.55
CA GLU A 101 4.55 -16.25 2.26
C GLU A 101 4.56 -14.82 2.78
N TYR A 102 3.74 -13.97 2.16
CA TYR A 102 3.45 -12.63 2.63
C TYR A 102 2.09 -12.61 3.32
N LEU A 103 2.05 -12.08 4.54
CA LEU A 103 0.81 -11.90 5.29
C LEU A 103 0.53 -10.42 5.49
N VAL A 104 -0.75 -10.08 5.59
CA VAL A 104 -1.20 -8.76 6.06
C VAL A 104 -1.61 -8.89 7.52
N LYS A 105 -1.05 -8.07 8.40
CA LYS A 105 -1.30 -8.09 9.84
C LYS A 105 -1.28 -6.68 10.41
N ARG A 106 -1.80 -6.53 11.62
CA ARG A 106 -1.76 -5.28 12.39
C ARG A 106 -0.67 -5.32 13.45
N VAL A 107 0.04 -4.20 13.60
CA VAL A 107 1.05 -4.02 14.65
C VAL A 107 0.36 -3.87 16.01
N ILE A 108 0.62 -4.78 16.93
CA ILE A 108 0.06 -4.76 18.29
C ILE A 108 1.12 -4.38 19.32
N GLY A 109 2.32 -4.93 19.20
CA GLY A 109 3.46 -4.59 20.07
C GLY A 109 4.60 -3.99 19.27
N LEU A 110 5.26 -2.99 19.86
CA LEU A 110 6.42 -2.30 19.32
C LEU A 110 7.72 -2.85 19.94
N PRO A 111 8.89 -2.60 19.32
CA PRO A 111 10.17 -3.01 19.86
C PRO A 111 10.37 -2.64 21.34
N GLY A 112 10.91 -3.58 22.12
CA GLY A 112 11.19 -3.41 23.54
C GLY A 112 9.98 -3.48 24.47
N GLU A 113 8.78 -3.70 23.96
CA GLU A 113 7.57 -3.75 24.79
C GLU A 113 7.25 -5.16 25.28
N THR A 114 6.48 -5.19 26.35
CA THR A 114 5.83 -6.42 26.84
C THR A 114 4.37 -6.41 26.43
N VAL A 115 3.93 -7.46 25.72
CA VAL A 115 2.57 -7.62 25.21
C VAL A 115 1.90 -8.79 25.89
N SER A 116 0.68 -8.62 26.37
CA SER A 116 -0.16 -9.74 26.86
C SER A 116 -1.64 -9.49 26.63
N TYR A 117 -2.44 -10.55 26.67
CA TYR A 117 -3.89 -10.50 26.58
C TYR A 117 -4.55 -11.28 27.68
N ARG A 118 -5.57 -10.67 28.30
CA ARG A 118 -6.37 -11.29 29.36
C ARG A 118 -7.81 -10.85 29.19
N LYS A 119 -8.71 -11.80 28.96
CA LYS A 119 -10.16 -11.58 28.84
C LYS A 119 -10.51 -10.49 27.80
N ASP A 120 -9.99 -10.64 26.59
CA ASP A 120 -10.14 -9.69 25.47
C ASP A 120 -9.51 -8.30 25.68
N GLN A 121 -8.76 -8.09 26.75
CA GLN A 121 -8.05 -6.84 27.02
C GLN A 121 -6.57 -6.97 26.64
N LEU A 122 -6.12 -6.08 25.77
CA LEU A 122 -4.69 -5.90 25.45
C LEU A 122 -3.99 -5.17 26.61
N TYR A 123 -2.80 -5.65 26.98
CA TYR A 123 -1.89 -4.97 27.89
C TYR A 123 -0.54 -4.74 27.22
N ILE A 124 -0.05 -3.50 27.33
CA ILE A 124 1.28 -3.08 26.88
C ILE A 124 2.05 -2.60 28.09
N ASN A 125 3.18 -3.22 28.37
CA ASN A 125 4.01 -2.94 29.55
C ASN A 125 3.20 -3.00 30.87
N GLY A 126 2.21 -3.90 30.93
CA GLY A 126 1.32 -4.07 32.07
C GLY A 126 0.14 -3.09 32.16
N PHE A 127 0.04 -2.11 31.25
CA PHE A 127 -1.05 -1.15 31.22
C PHE A 127 -2.10 -1.56 30.16
N PRO A 128 -3.40 -1.42 30.47
CA PRO A 128 -4.45 -1.73 29.49
C PRO A 128 -4.38 -0.74 28.31
N MET A 129 -4.50 -1.29 27.10
CA MET A 129 -4.51 -0.55 25.86
C MET A 129 -5.84 -0.83 25.13
N GLU A 130 -6.53 0.22 24.71
CA GLU A 130 -7.76 0.09 23.95
C GLU A 130 -7.47 -0.14 22.46
N GLU A 131 -8.25 -1.03 21.84
CA GLU A 131 -8.15 -1.36 20.42
C GLU A 131 -9.36 -0.79 19.68
N THR A 132 -9.29 0.49 19.34
CA THR A 132 -10.40 1.29 18.78
C THR A 132 -10.76 0.93 17.34
N PHE A 133 -9.95 0.14 16.67
CA PHE A 133 -10.15 -0.27 15.27
C PHE A 133 -11.12 -1.44 15.10
N PHE A 134 -11.54 -2.10 16.18
CA PHE A 134 -12.46 -3.22 16.08
C PHE A 134 -13.88 -2.77 15.75
N ASP A 135 -14.48 -3.44 14.79
CA ASP A 135 -15.94 -3.44 14.60
C ASP A 135 -16.60 -4.22 15.75
N GLN A 136 -17.26 -3.51 16.63
CA GLN A 136 -17.84 -4.09 17.86
C GLN A 136 -19.00 -5.06 17.57
N ASP A 137 -19.75 -4.82 16.50
CA ASP A 137 -20.85 -5.71 16.10
C ASP A 137 -20.27 -7.04 15.60
N TYR A 138 -19.20 -6.99 14.80
CA TYR A 138 -18.48 -8.18 14.37
C TYR A 138 -17.89 -8.96 15.55
N VAL A 139 -17.23 -8.26 16.48
CA VAL A 139 -16.67 -8.91 17.69
C VAL A 139 -17.76 -9.61 18.49
N ALA A 140 -18.91 -8.96 18.71
CA ALA A 140 -20.04 -9.53 19.44
C ALA A 140 -20.61 -10.77 18.71
N GLU A 141 -20.79 -10.68 17.40
CA GLU A 141 -21.26 -11.80 16.56
C GLU A 141 -20.33 -13.02 16.70
N VAL A 142 -19.03 -12.81 16.52
CA VAL A 142 -18.03 -13.88 16.60
C VAL A 142 -17.99 -14.50 17.99
N LYS A 143 -17.98 -13.69 19.06
CA LYS A 143 -18.00 -14.18 20.45
C LYS A 143 -19.22 -15.05 20.73
N SER A 144 -20.39 -14.70 20.20
CA SER A 144 -21.60 -15.49 20.34
C SER A 144 -21.47 -16.88 19.71
N LYS A 145 -20.75 -16.99 18.59
CA LYS A 145 -20.55 -18.23 17.86
C LYS A 145 -19.49 -19.14 18.50
N ILE A 146 -18.35 -18.57 18.91
CA ILE A 146 -17.25 -19.36 19.51
C ILE A 146 -17.47 -19.66 20.99
N LYS A 147 -18.41 -18.98 21.64
CA LYS A 147 -18.71 -19.10 23.09
C LYS A 147 -17.47 -18.89 23.97
N GLY A 148 -16.67 -17.89 23.64
CA GLY A 148 -15.41 -17.60 24.34
C GLY A 148 -14.88 -16.20 24.07
N ASN A 149 -13.63 -15.96 24.45
CA ASN A 149 -12.95 -14.70 24.17
C ASN A 149 -12.68 -14.55 22.67
N PHE A 150 -12.84 -13.33 22.14
CA PHE A 150 -12.50 -12.99 20.77
C PHE A 150 -10.99 -13.13 20.51
N THR A 151 -10.18 -12.69 21.48
CA THR A 151 -8.73 -12.90 21.47
C THR A 151 -8.33 -13.92 22.53
N THR A 152 -7.63 -14.96 22.12
CA THR A 152 -7.09 -15.96 23.06
C THR A 152 -6.12 -15.30 24.04
N ASP A 153 -6.29 -15.58 25.33
CA ASP A 153 -5.39 -15.11 26.37
C ASP A 153 -3.97 -15.67 26.17
N PHE A 154 -2.97 -14.84 26.41
CA PHE A 154 -1.57 -15.26 26.47
C PHE A 154 -0.81 -14.45 27.51
N ALA A 155 0.23 -15.08 28.08
CA ALA A 155 1.09 -14.48 29.09
C ALA A 155 1.98 -13.38 28.49
N ASP A 156 2.65 -12.64 29.35
CA ASP A 156 3.57 -11.58 29.00
C ASP A 156 4.63 -12.07 27.99
N PHE A 157 4.67 -11.41 26.82
CA PHE A 157 5.65 -11.64 25.77
C PHE A 157 6.54 -10.40 25.64
N VAL A 158 7.82 -10.55 25.97
CA VAL A 158 8.79 -9.45 25.91
C VAL A 158 9.40 -9.40 24.51
N LEU A 159 9.29 -8.28 23.83
CA LEU A 159 9.82 -8.04 22.49
C LEU A 159 11.26 -7.52 22.58
N ALA A 160 12.14 -8.02 21.71
CA ALA A 160 13.47 -7.43 21.52
C ALA A 160 13.38 -6.07 20.81
N GLU A 161 14.50 -5.32 20.78
CA GLU A 161 14.58 -3.95 20.21
C GLU A 161 14.36 -3.87 18.70
N ASP A 162 14.30 -5.01 17.99
CA ASP A 162 14.02 -5.09 16.56
C ASP A 162 12.76 -5.90 16.24
N GLU A 163 11.95 -6.24 17.26
CA GLU A 163 10.82 -7.14 17.14
C GLU A 163 9.47 -6.45 17.28
N TYR A 164 8.52 -6.86 16.44
CA TYR A 164 7.13 -6.42 16.42
C TYR A 164 6.20 -7.59 16.70
N PHE A 165 5.18 -7.38 17.52
CA PHE A 165 4.11 -8.34 17.70
C PHE A 165 2.95 -8.00 16.77
N LEU A 166 2.69 -8.89 15.81
CA LEU A 166 1.70 -8.68 14.76
C LEU A 166 0.52 -9.62 14.97
N MET A 167 -0.71 -9.10 14.82
CA MET A 167 -1.93 -9.91 14.90
C MET A 167 -2.88 -9.61 13.75
N GLY A 168 -3.69 -10.60 13.38
CA GLY A 168 -4.82 -10.36 12.47
C GLY A 168 -6.00 -9.76 13.21
N ASP A 169 -6.83 -8.97 12.52
CA ASP A 169 -8.03 -8.37 13.09
C ASP A 169 -9.11 -9.43 13.36
N ASN A 170 -9.14 -10.47 12.56
CA ASN A 170 -9.97 -11.67 12.81
C ASN A 170 -9.29 -12.60 13.82
N ARG A 171 -9.25 -12.19 15.07
CA ARG A 171 -8.48 -12.80 16.15
C ARG A 171 -8.59 -14.33 16.27
N PRO A 172 -9.80 -14.93 16.23
CA PRO A 172 -9.95 -16.38 16.33
C PRO A 172 -9.46 -17.14 15.10
N PHE A 173 -9.44 -16.49 13.93
CA PHE A 173 -9.16 -17.11 12.64
C PHE A 173 -7.88 -16.57 11.98
N SER A 174 -6.92 -16.11 12.79
CA SER A 174 -5.64 -15.60 12.32
C SER A 174 -4.47 -16.43 12.81
N SER A 175 -3.59 -16.82 11.89
CA SER A 175 -2.25 -17.28 12.18
C SER A 175 -1.30 -16.06 12.16
N ASP A 176 -0.70 -15.74 13.31
CA ASP A 176 0.06 -14.50 13.51
C ASP A 176 1.14 -14.70 14.59
N SER A 177 1.63 -13.63 15.25
CA SER A 177 2.70 -13.71 16.25
C SER A 177 2.40 -14.65 17.41
N ARG A 178 1.14 -14.91 17.71
CA ARG A 178 0.76 -15.93 18.73
C ARG A 178 1.23 -17.33 18.34
N ARG A 179 1.37 -17.58 17.03
CA ARG A 179 1.81 -18.88 16.48
C ARG A 179 3.26 -18.88 16.02
N PHE A 180 3.69 -17.80 15.34
CA PHE A 180 5.01 -17.72 14.69
C PHE A 180 6.08 -17.07 15.57
N GLY A 181 5.68 -16.46 16.68
CA GLY A 181 6.53 -15.54 17.42
C GLY A 181 6.56 -14.14 16.81
N PRO A 182 7.38 -13.24 17.38
CA PRO A 182 7.49 -11.86 16.88
C PRO A 182 8.20 -11.81 15.54
N PHE A 183 7.98 -10.71 14.82
CA PHE A 183 8.60 -10.46 13.52
C PHE A 183 9.63 -9.35 13.64
N LYS A 184 10.79 -9.53 13.03
CA LYS A 184 11.82 -8.49 12.97
C LYS A 184 11.47 -7.42 11.96
N LEU A 185 11.92 -6.19 12.18
CA LEU A 185 11.73 -5.07 11.27
C LEU A 185 12.09 -5.42 9.82
N LYS A 186 13.16 -6.18 9.59
CA LYS A 186 13.59 -6.62 8.24
C LYS A 186 12.57 -7.48 7.50
N HIS A 187 11.60 -8.07 8.21
CA HIS A 187 10.53 -8.86 7.61
C HIS A 187 9.30 -8.03 7.25
N LEU A 188 9.19 -6.80 7.77
CA LEU A 188 8.14 -5.86 7.38
C LEU A 188 8.50 -5.25 6.02
N ILE A 189 7.59 -5.33 5.08
CA ILE A 189 7.83 -4.94 3.68
C ILE A 189 7.27 -3.54 3.40
N SER A 190 6.07 -3.26 3.89
CA SER A 190 5.35 -2.01 3.67
C SER A 190 4.26 -1.84 4.72
N LYS A 191 3.72 -0.64 4.83
CA LYS A 191 2.59 -0.34 5.73
C LYS A 191 1.51 0.45 5.00
N ASP A 192 0.41 0.69 5.66
CA ASP A 192 -0.80 1.31 5.13
C ASP A 192 -1.36 0.55 3.92
N ALA A 193 -2.63 0.36 3.84
CA ALA A 193 -3.26 -0.33 2.73
C ALA A 193 -4.27 0.59 2.03
N TYR A 194 -4.18 0.66 0.71
CA TYR A 194 -5.07 1.42 -0.16
C TYR A 194 -5.80 0.43 -1.04
N ILE A 195 -7.04 0.11 -0.71
CA ILE A 195 -7.86 -0.82 -1.49
C ILE A 195 -8.49 -0.07 -2.66
N ILE A 196 -8.31 -0.61 -3.87
CA ILE A 196 -8.80 -0.02 -5.13
C ILE A 196 -9.80 -0.92 -5.86
N PHE A 197 -9.88 -2.18 -5.48
CA PHE A 197 -10.82 -3.14 -6.06
C PHE A 197 -11.32 -4.13 -5.00
N PRO A 198 -12.61 -4.48 -5.01
CA PRO A 198 -13.65 -4.03 -5.94
C PRO A 198 -13.98 -2.54 -5.76
N LEU A 199 -14.55 -1.90 -6.82
CA LEU A 199 -14.74 -0.44 -6.87
C LEU A 199 -15.72 0.11 -5.83
N ASP A 200 -16.65 -0.69 -5.37
CA ASP A 200 -17.62 -0.38 -4.31
C ASP A 200 -17.02 -0.49 -2.90
N GLN A 201 -15.78 -0.96 -2.79
CA GLN A 201 -15.06 -1.15 -1.52
C GLN A 201 -13.74 -0.35 -1.47
N ILE A 202 -13.64 0.71 -2.28
CA ILE A 202 -12.45 1.58 -2.22
C ILE A 202 -12.37 2.25 -0.86
N HIS A 203 -11.29 1.99 -0.14
CA HIS A 203 -11.02 2.61 1.15
C HIS A 203 -9.52 2.63 1.48
N PHE A 204 -9.16 3.49 2.43
CA PHE A 204 -7.80 3.65 2.90
C PHE A 204 -7.70 3.18 4.34
N ILE A 205 -6.70 2.36 4.63
CA ILE A 205 -6.37 1.93 5.98
C ILE A 205 -5.07 2.66 6.36
N ILE A 206 -5.24 3.88 6.86
CA ILE A 206 -4.17 4.73 7.40
C ILE A 206 -4.54 4.99 8.86
N GLN A 207 -3.57 4.89 9.74
CA GLN A 207 -3.69 5.30 11.14
C GLN A 207 -2.72 6.41 11.47
#